data_e857a3c6e9c18db7ed40cfe298e10183
#
_entry.id   e857a3c6e9c18db7ed40cfe298e10183
#
_cell.length_a   1.000
_cell.length_b   1.000
_cell.length_c   1.000
_cell.angle_alpha   90.00
_cell.angle_beta   90.00
_cell.angle_gamma   90.00
#
_symmetry.space_group_name_H-M   'P 1'
#
loop_
_entity.id
_entity.type
_entity.pdbx_description
1 polymer ?
#
loop_
_entity_poly.entity_id
_entity_poly.type
_entity_poly.pdbx_seq_one_letter_code
_entity_poly.pdbx_strand_id
1 'polypeptide(L)'
;MTKRAWMIAAGLLLAACGPSAEHAKVTGTPASPATDGTVDITPKADFGNAELAIDLTHVTPAERISPAAHVFVVWARRGDVYTRLGKLKYDQQSREAQFEGGLVSGPFDLVITAEPREDTMMPGPYVLLQRTMHGSG
;
A
#
# COMPACT_ATOMS: atom_id res chain seq x y z
N MET A 1 52.36 -6.04 18.31
CA MET A 1 51.82 -6.17 18.05
C MET A 1 50.91 -5.84 17.51
N THR A 2 50.51 -5.58 17.04
CA THR A 2 49.72 -5.41 16.64
C THR A 2 48.85 -4.94 16.03
N LYS A 3 48.49 -4.70 15.68
CA LYS A 3 47.74 -4.45 15.19
C LYS A 3 46.86 -4.23 14.64
N ARG A 4 46.51 -4.11 14.34
CA ARG A 4 45.69 -4.10 13.81
C ARG A 4 44.81 -3.71 13.33
N ALA A 5 44.38 -3.57 13.02
CA ALA A 5 43.66 -3.30 12.59
C ALA A 5 42.76 -3.16 12.06
N TRP A 6 42.35 -3.05 11.77
CA TRP A 6 41.45 -3.06 11.41
C TRP A 6 40.76 -2.41 10.84
N MET A 7 40.50 -2.09 10.55
CA MET A 7 39.84 -1.62 10.09
C MET A 7 39.11 -1.59 9.34
N ILE A 8 38.84 -1.66 8.93
CA ILE A 8 38.25 -1.83 8.26
C ILE A 8 37.18 -1.61 7.97
N ALA A 9 36.69 -1.88 7.84
CA ALA A 9 35.54 -1.81 7.84
C ALA A 9 34.93 -0.96 7.06
N ALA A 10 34.81 -0.46 7.05
CA ALA A 10 34.33 0.47 6.44
C ALA A 10 33.60 0.25 5.30
N GLY A 11 33.69 0.40 4.59
CA GLY A 11 33.15 0.27 3.47
C GLY A 11 31.85 0.04 3.37
N LEU A 12 31.41 -0.47 3.53
CA LEU A 12 30.30 -0.91 3.41
C LEU A 12 29.32 -0.03 3.16
N LEU A 13 29.28 0.76 3.49
CA LEU A 13 28.30 1.53 3.44
C LEU A 13 27.84 1.83 2.17
N LEU A 14 28.40 1.80 1.36
CA LEU A 14 28.00 2.11 0.18
C LEU A 14 26.87 1.54 -0.30
N ALA A 15 26.50 0.67 0.04
CA ALA A 15 25.44 0.02 -0.51
C ALA A 15 24.19 0.73 -0.59
N ALA A 16 24.00 1.72 -0.04
CA ALA A 16 22.73 2.31 0.03
C ALA A 16 22.24 2.98 -1.22
N CYS A 17 22.78 2.76 -2.33
CA CYS A 17 22.40 3.54 -3.48
C CYS A 17 21.20 3.04 -4.26
N GLY A 18 20.61 1.96 -3.96
CA GLY A 18 19.48 1.47 -4.73
C GLY A 18 18.13 1.86 -4.14
N PRO A 19 17.05 1.59 -4.86
CA PRO A 19 15.73 1.72 -4.29
C PRO A 19 15.58 0.79 -3.10
N SER A 20 14.86 1.23 -2.09
CA SER A 20 14.69 0.46 -0.87
C SER A 20 13.22 0.14 -0.65
N ALA A 21 12.97 -0.91 0.10
CA ALA A 21 11.61 -1.28 0.49
C ALA A 21 11.02 -0.20 1.40
N GLU A 22 9.74 0.00 1.28
CA GLU A 22 9.01 0.93 2.13
C GLU A 22 7.99 0.14 2.95
N HIS A 23 7.91 0.45 4.23
CA HIS A 23 6.96 -0.20 5.14
C HIS A 23 6.25 0.90 5.91
N ALA A 24 4.94 0.90 5.89
CA ALA A 24 4.15 1.91 6.59
C ALA A 24 3.02 1.27 7.37
N LYS A 25 2.76 1.80 8.56
CA LYS A 25 1.55 1.46 9.30
C LYS A 25 0.45 2.40 8.85
N VAL A 26 -0.75 1.86 8.69
CA VAL A 26 -1.88 2.63 8.18
C VAL A 26 -3.08 2.45 9.09
N THR A 27 -3.96 3.45 9.07
CA THR A 27 -5.21 3.42 9.82
C THR A 27 -6.34 3.85 8.89
N GLY A 28 -7.56 3.43 9.22
CA GLY A 28 -8.72 3.79 8.42
C GLY A 28 -9.16 5.23 8.61
N THR A 29 -9.98 5.68 7.70
CA THR A 29 -10.66 6.98 7.81
C THR A 29 -11.78 6.88 8.85
N PRO A 30 -12.47 7.98 9.17
CA PRO A 30 -13.65 7.89 10.05
C PRO A 30 -14.74 6.95 9.55
N ALA A 31 -14.75 6.57 8.28
CA ALA A 31 -15.68 5.57 7.76
C ALA A 31 -15.40 4.18 8.32
N SER A 32 -14.16 3.90 8.72
CA SER A 32 -13.79 2.63 9.34
C SER A 32 -12.66 2.89 10.34
N PRO A 33 -12.97 3.53 11.47
CA PRO A 33 -11.92 4.03 12.35
C PRO A 33 -11.11 2.95 13.06
N ALA A 34 -11.62 1.74 13.15
CA ALA A 34 -10.89 0.65 13.79
C ALA A 34 -9.92 -0.05 12.83
N THR A 35 -9.98 0.25 11.56
CA THR A 35 -9.10 -0.38 10.58
C THR A 35 -7.65 0.04 10.83
N ASP A 36 -6.77 -0.96 10.89
CA ASP A 36 -5.34 -0.72 10.96
C ASP A 36 -4.62 -1.82 10.18
N GLY A 37 -3.35 -1.62 9.94
CA GLY A 37 -2.57 -2.61 9.23
C GLY A 37 -1.28 -2.04 8.68
N THR A 38 -0.79 -2.68 7.64
CA THR A 38 0.50 -2.35 7.06
C THR A 38 0.42 -2.31 5.54
N VAL A 39 1.28 -1.49 4.96
CA VAL A 39 1.49 -1.40 3.52
C VAL A 39 2.98 -1.54 3.28
N ASP A 40 3.34 -2.49 2.43
CA ASP A 40 4.73 -2.73 2.06
C ASP A 40 4.91 -2.55 0.57
N ILE A 41 5.94 -1.84 0.19
CA ILE A 41 6.33 -1.67 -1.21
C ILE A 41 7.74 -2.20 -1.36
N THR A 42 7.91 -3.17 -2.25
CA THR A 42 9.19 -3.81 -2.49
C THR A 42 9.61 -3.57 -3.93
N PRO A 43 10.80 -3.01 -4.17
CA PRO A 43 11.25 -2.81 -5.54
C PRO A 43 11.46 -4.15 -6.23
N LYS A 44 11.13 -4.20 -7.52
CA LYS A 44 11.37 -5.38 -8.33
C LYS A 44 12.68 -5.26 -9.07
N ALA A 45 13.15 -6.37 -9.61
CA ALA A 45 14.35 -6.38 -10.42
C ALA A 45 14.20 -5.52 -11.68
N ASP A 46 12.98 -5.40 -12.19
CA ASP A 46 12.73 -4.56 -13.36
C ASP A 46 12.69 -3.11 -12.93
N PHE A 47 13.46 -2.28 -13.59
CA PHE A 47 13.46 -0.86 -13.29
C PHE A 47 12.07 -0.27 -13.48
N GLY A 48 11.67 0.57 -12.58
CA GLY A 48 10.42 1.28 -12.68
C GLY A 48 9.22 0.52 -12.16
N ASN A 49 9.40 -0.68 -11.61
CA ASN A 49 8.29 -1.48 -11.07
C ASN A 49 8.53 -1.86 -9.63
N ALA A 50 7.44 -2.04 -8.91
CA ALA A 50 7.45 -2.44 -7.50
C ALA A 50 6.29 -3.36 -7.22
N GLU A 51 6.38 -4.07 -6.11
CA GLU A 51 5.29 -4.92 -5.61
C GLU A 51 4.67 -4.26 -4.39
N LEU A 52 3.34 -4.16 -4.39
CA LEU A 52 2.58 -3.58 -3.29
C LEU A 52 1.88 -4.69 -2.54
N ALA A 53 2.04 -4.73 -1.23
CA ALA A 53 1.34 -5.67 -0.36
C ALA A 53 0.64 -4.90 0.75
N ILE A 54 -0.65 -5.19 0.94
CA ILE A 54 -1.47 -4.54 1.94
C ILE A 54 -2.07 -5.60 2.84
N ASP A 55 -1.95 -5.42 4.16
CA ASP A 55 -2.59 -6.28 5.16
C ASP A 55 -3.36 -5.39 6.12
N LEU A 56 -4.66 -5.59 6.21
CA LEU A 56 -5.52 -4.78 7.07
C LEU A 56 -6.32 -5.67 8.00
N THR A 57 -6.60 -5.16 9.20
CA THR A 57 -7.46 -5.81 10.19
C THR A 57 -8.55 -4.83 10.62
N HIS A 58 -9.63 -5.39 11.18
CA HIS A 58 -10.76 -4.62 11.69
C HIS A 58 -11.38 -3.74 10.60
N VAL A 59 -11.52 -4.28 9.40
CA VAL A 59 -12.09 -3.54 8.28
C VAL A 59 -13.61 -3.63 8.34
N THR A 60 -14.26 -2.48 8.38
CA THR A 60 -15.72 -2.40 8.35
C THR A 60 -16.22 -2.94 7.02
N PRO A 61 -17.26 -3.80 7.00
CA PRO A 61 -17.80 -4.27 5.73
C PRO A 61 -18.22 -3.13 4.81
N ALA A 62 -17.99 -3.30 3.52
CA ALA A 62 -18.26 -2.25 2.54
C ALA A 62 -19.70 -1.76 2.60
N GLU A 63 -20.64 -2.68 2.81
CA GLU A 63 -22.06 -2.37 2.86
C GLU A 63 -22.42 -1.47 4.05
N ARG A 64 -21.61 -1.47 5.11
CA ARG A 64 -21.83 -0.58 6.23
C ARG A 64 -21.26 0.81 5.99
N ILE A 65 -20.32 0.93 5.07
CA ILE A 65 -19.77 2.22 4.69
C ILE A 65 -20.71 2.91 3.69
N SER A 66 -21.22 2.13 2.74
CA SER A 66 -22.23 2.60 1.78
C SER A 66 -23.15 1.42 1.44
N PRO A 67 -24.48 1.60 1.52
CA PRO A 67 -25.40 0.47 1.28
C PRO A 67 -25.25 -0.20 -0.07
N ALA A 68 -24.80 0.54 -1.09
CA ALA A 68 -24.63 -0.01 -2.43
C ALA A 68 -23.26 -0.65 -2.64
N ALA A 69 -22.34 -0.53 -1.68
CA ALA A 69 -20.97 -1.02 -1.86
C ALA A 69 -20.89 -2.52 -1.57
N HIS A 70 -20.05 -3.21 -2.32
CA HIS A 70 -19.83 -4.64 -2.15
C HIS A 70 -18.36 -5.01 -2.15
N VAL A 71 -17.47 -4.14 -2.63
CA VAL A 71 -16.04 -4.44 -2.75
C VAL A 71 -15.23 -3.22 -2.33
N PHE A 72 -13.97 -3.46 -2.02
CA PHE A 72 -13.00 -2.39 -1.82
C PHE A 72 -12.02 -2.38 -2.98
N VAL A 73 -11.84 -1.23 -3.60
CA VAL A 73 -10.96 -1.07 -4.75
C VAL A 73 -9.73 -0.28 -4.33
N VAL A 74 -8.58 -0.74 -4.79
CA VAL A 74 -7.28 -0.16 -4.47
C VAL A 74 -6.83 0.71 -5.64
N TRP A 75 -6.46 1.95 -5.34
CA TRP A 75 -6.06 2.93 -6.33
C TRP A 75 -4.70 3.51 -5.99
N ALA A 76 -3.93 3.85 -7.02
CA ALA A 76 -2.77 4.72 -6.89
C ALA A 76 -3.12 6.04 -7.54
N ARG A 77 -3.00 7.13 -6.79
CA ARG A 77 -3.27 8.47 -7.31
C ARG A 77 -1.95 9.22 -7.47
N ARG A 78 -1.75 9.77 -8.65
CA ARG A 78 -0.61 10.64 -8.92
C ARG A 78 -1.14 11.91 -9.56
N GLY A 79 -1.10 13.01 -8.83
CA GLY A 79 -1.75 14.24 -9.25
C GLY A 79 -3.25 14.02 -9.34
N ASP A 80 -3.83 14.23 -10.49
CA ASP A 80 -5.26 14.03 -10.72
C ASP A 80 -5.58 12.69 -11.35
N VAL A 81 -4.57 11.83 -11.53
CA VAL A 81 -4.77 10.55 -12.23
C VAL A 81 -4.87 9.43 -11.23
N TYR A 82 -5.98 8.69 -11.29
CA TYR A 82 -6.20 7.49 -10.50
C TYR A 82 -5.98 6.27 -11.36
N THR A 83 -5.13 5.35 -10.90
CA THR A 83 -4.93 4.06 -11.55
C THR A 83 -5.51 2.99 -10.65
N ARG A 84 -6.45 2.21 -11.18
CA ARG A 84 -7.02 1.10 -10.41
C ARG A 84 -6.01 -0.03 -10.38
N LEU A 85 -5.63 -0.46 -9.18
CA LEU A 85 -4.66 -1.54 -9.01
C LEU A 85 -5.34 -2.89 -8.84
N GLY A 86 -6.54 -2.91 -8.29
CA GLY A 86 -7.29 -4.14 -8.07
C GLY A 86 -8.25 -3.99 -6.91
N LYS A 87 -8.70 -5.11 -6.37
CA LYS A 87 -9.62 -5.09 -5.23
C LYS A 87 -8.98 -5.80 -4.04
N LEU A 88 -9.40 -5.42 -2.84
CA LEU A 88 -8.99 -6.12 -1.63
C LEU A 88 -9.64 -7.51 -1.60
N LYS A 89 -8.88 -8.47 -1.11
CA LYS A 89 -9.42 -9.77 -0.78
C LYS A 89 -9.93 -9.68 0.67
N TYR A 90 -11.23 -9.62 0.85
CA TYR A 90 -11.85 -9.33 2.14
C TYR A 90 -12.53 -10.56 2.71
N ASP A 91 -12.25 -10.85 3.99
CA ASP A 91 -12.92 -11.89 4.73
C ASP A 91 -13.89 -11.22 5.71
N GLN A 92 -15.18 -11.39 5.49
CA GLN A 92 -16.19 -10.74 6.31
C GLN A 92 -16.25 -11.28 7.73
N GLN A 93 -15.87 -12.54 7.94
CA GLN A 93 -15.91 -13.11 9.27
C GLN A 93 -14.79 -12.59 10.16
N SER A 94 -13.56 -12.58 9.64
CA SER A 94 -12.42 -12.11 10.40
C SER A 94 -12.26 -10.61 10.30
N ARG A 95 -12.90 -9.96 9.34
CA ARG A 95 -12.75 -8.54 9.05
C ARG A 95 -11.33 -8.18 8.63
N GLU A 96 -10.64 -9.12 8.03
CA GLU A 96 -9.29 -8.91 7.50
C GLU A 96 -9.35 -8.74 6.00
N ALA A 97 -8.42 -7.95 5.48
CA ALA A 97 -8.34 -7.72 4.05
C ALA A 97 -6.88 -7.69 3.61
N GLN A 98 -6.63 -8.18 2.41
CA GLN A 98 -5.28 -8.27 1.87
C GLN A 98 -5.28 -7.89 0.40
N PHE A 99 -4.14 -7.41 -0.06
CA PHE A 99 -3.94 -7.13 -1.47
C PHE A 99 -2.46 -7.33 -1.82
N GLU A 100 -2.21 -7.92 -2.99
CA GLU A 100 -0.88 -7.98 -3.57
C GLU A 100 -1.00 -7.65 -5.04
N GLY A 101 -0.11 -6.81 -5.53
CA GLY A 101 -0.11 -6.46 -6.94
C GLY A 101 1.04 -5.57 -7.29
N GLY A 102 1.29 -5.43 -8.58
CA GLY A 102 2.35 -4.60 -9.08
C GLY A 102 1.92 -3.16 -9.25
N LEU A 103 2.89 -2.27 -9.19
CA LEU A 103 2.65 -0.87 -9.52
C LEU A 103 3.93 -0.27 -10.07
N VAL A 104 3.78 0.87 -10.73
CA VAL A 104 4.91 1.63 -11.22
C VAL A 104 5.55 2.35 -10.03
N SER A 105 6.87 2.28 -9.93
CA SER A 105 7.61 2.94 -8.85
C SER A 105 7.41 4.45 -8.90
N GLY A 106 7.66 5.10 -7.77
CA GLY A 106 7.55 6.54 -7.64
C GLY A 106 6.46 6.93 -6.66
N PRO A 107 6.44 8.18 -6.25
CA PRO A 107 5.50 8.65 -5.23
C PRO A 107 4.06 8.57 -5.70
N PHE A 108 3.17 8.20 -4.79
CA PHE A 108 1.74 8.16 -5.06
C PHE A 108 0.97 8.22 -3.75
N ASP A 109 -0.32 8.52 -3.87
CA ASP A 109 -1.23 8.35 -2.73
C ASP A 109 -1.95 7.02 -2.92
N LEU A 110 -1.85 6.16 -1.92
CA LEU A 110 -2.64 4.95 -1.86
C LEU A 110 -4.04 5.33 -1.40
N VAL A 111 -5.05 4.95 -2.17
CA VAL A 111 -6.44 5.22 -1.83
C VAL A 111 -7.21 3.91 -1.96
N ILE A 112 -8.02 3.58 -0.95
CA ILE A 112 -8.88 2.41 -1.00
C ILE A 112 -10.30 2.89 -0.78
N THR A 113 -11.20 2.54 -1.69
CA THR A 113 -12.58 3.00 -1.64
C THR A 113 -13.56 1.83 -1.62
N ALA A 114 -14.73 2.05 -1.00
CA ALA A 114 -15.83 1.10 -1.02
C ALA A 114 -16.67 1.39 -2.26
N GLU A 115 -16.85 0.38 -3.11
CA GLU A 115 -17.49 0.55 -4.42
C GLU A 115 -18.55 -0.52 -4.65
N PRO A 116 -19.54 -0.22 -5.50
CA PRO A 116 -20.52 -1.24 -5.87
C PRO A 116 -19.92 -2.35 -6.75
N ARG A 117 -18.87 -2.03 -7.53
CA ARG A 117 -18.28 -2.96 -8.50
C ARG A 117 -16.76 -2.79 -8.53
N GLU A 118 -16.08 -3.89 -8.83
CA GLU A 118 -14.62 -3.84 -8.92
C GLU A 118 -14.11 -3.22 -10.21
N ASP A 119 -14.94 -3.10 -11.23
CA ASP A 119 -14.53 -2.55 -12.52
C ASP A 119 -14.87 -1.06 -12.66
N THR A 120 -15.14 -0.38 -11.54
CA THR A 120 -15.41 1.05 -11.58
C THR A 120 -14.22 1.81 -12.18
N MET A 121 -14.53 2.85 -12.93
CA MET A 121 -13.51 3.60 -13.66
C MET A 121 -12.90 4.72 -12.84
N MET A 122 -13.61 5.21 -11.85
CA MET A 122 -13.16 6.31 -10.99
C MET A 122 -13.56 6.01 -9.55
N PRO A 123 -12.76 6.43 -8.58
CA PRO A 123 -13.11 6.21 -7.18
C PRO A 123 -14.33 7.03 -6.79
N GLY A 124 -15.20 6.40 -6.02
CA GLY A 124 -16.33 7.08 -5.41
C GLY A 124 -15.91 7.78 -4.12
N PRO A 125 -16.87 8.37 -3.40
CA PRO A 125 -16.56 9.23 -2.25
C PRO A 125 -16.30 8.49 -0.93
N TYR A 126 -16.49 7.18 -0.90
CA TYR A 126 -16.42 6.43 0.36
C TYR A 126 -15.03 5.83 0.53
N VAL A 127 -14.14 6.58 1.18
CA VAL A 127 -12.73 6.23 1.30
C VAL A 127 -12.52 5.44 2.59
N LEU A 128 -12.02 4.21 2.47
CA LEU A 128 -11.65 3.38 3.61
C LEU A 128 -10.31 3.83 4.19
N LEU A 129 -9.36 4.16 3.32
CA LEU A 129 -7.99 4.42 3.73
C LEU A 129 -7.30 5.29 2.68
N GLN A 130 -6.45 6.18 3.15
CA GLN A 130 -5.64 7.02 2.27
C GLN A 130 -4.27 7.24 2.92
N ARG A 131 -3.21 7.06 2.15
CA ARG A 131 -1.85 7.22 2.67
C ARG A 131 -0.91 7.63 1.56
N THR A 132 -0.10 8.65 1.83
CA THR A 132 0.96 9.06 0.90
C THR A 132 2.13 8.08 1.01
N MET A 133 2.57 7.57 -0.13
CA MET A 133 3.67 6.61 -0.22
C MET A 133 4.76 7.17 -1.11
N HIS A 134 6.00 6.76 -0.82
CA HIS A 134 7.14 7.19 -1.64
C HIS A 134 7.33 6.27 -2.85
N GLY A 135 6.81 5.06 -2.80
CA GLY A 135 6.76 4.16 -3.94
C GLY A 135 8.09 3.53 -4.32
N SER A 136 9.02 3.45 -3.39
CA SER A 136 10.35 2.88 -3.63
C SER A 136 11.13 3.65 -4.70
N GLY A 137 10.82 4.91 -4.86
CA GLY A 137 11.46 5.74 -5.89
C GLY A 137 12.36 6.81 -5.38
#